data_c1de3c668cb3ee76ebdaf1bcc27005c6
#
_entry.id   c1de3c668cb3ee76ebdaf1bcc27005c6
#
_cell.length_a   1.000
_cell.length_b   1.000
_cell.length_c   1.000
_cell.angle_alpha   90.00
_cell.angle_beta   90.00
_cell.angle_gamma   90.00
#
_symmetry.space_group_name_H-M   'P 1'
#
loop_
_entity.id
_entity.type
_entity.pdbx_description
1 polymer ?
#
loop_
_entity_poly.entity_id
_entity_poly.type
_entity_poly.pdbx_seq_one_letter_code
_entity_poly.pdbx_strand_id
1 'polypeptide(L)'
;MEMKKTLLFTKGLCKSFAHNGGQTHILSGVDLEIYEGDFTVIMGASGSGKSTMLYALSGMDRATAGQVMYGELDIAKASEKQLCELRHGEFGFIFQEMHLVSNLSLRENITVPGYLNKNKTGSQVDARADELMKLMGIDGIANHMPSQCSGGEKQRCAIARAIINEPKLLFADEPTGALNRRNTTEVLDLMTELNRRGQSILMVTHDSRAAVRANRILYIEDGKIIGNLDLQPYEGSNEKSRQTQVDSWLSSMKW
;
A
#
# COMPACT_ATOMS: atom_id res chain seq x y z
N MET A 1 15.71 -19.33 12.39
CA MET A 1 14.80 -18.30 11.81
C MET A 1 15.65 -17.07 11.58
N GLU A 2 15.84 -16.67 10.34
CA GLU A 2 16.44 -15.36 10.06
C GLU A 2 15.56 -14.29 10.69
N MET A 3 16.17 -13.36 11.43
CA MET A 3 15.42 -12.23 11.99
C MET A 3 14.99 -11.32 10.82
N LYS A 4 13.69 -11.17 10.61
CA LYS A 4 13.15 -10.23 9.61
C LYS A 4 13.62 -8.81 9.97
N LYS A 5 14.12 -8.09 9.00
CA LYS A 5 14.53 -6.69 9.19
C LYS A 5 13.29 -5.79 9.26
N THR A 6 13.12 -5.10 10.37
CA THR A 6 12.03 -4.13 10.54
C THR A 6 12.30 -2.90 9.67
N LEU A 7 11.35 -2.56 8.81
CA LEU A 7 11.38 -1.40 7.93
C LEU A 7 10.70 -0.19 8.57
N LEU A 8 9.53 -0.41 9.17
CA LEU A 8 8.74 0.60 9.87
C LEU A 8 8.13 -0.01 11.13
N PHE A 9 8.08 0.75 12.24
CA PHE A 9 7.37 0.31 13.43
C PHE A 9 6.68 1.48 14.14
N THR A 10 5.67 1.15 14.98
CA THR A 10 4.97 2.12 15.82
C THR A 10 5.08 1.75 17.28
N LYS A 11 5.03 2.79 18.14
CA LYS A 11 4.89 2.65 19.60
C LYS A 11 3.78 3.56 20.07
N GLY A 12 2.71 2.96 20.57
CA GLY A 12 1.57 3.65 21.13
C GLY A 12 0.90 4.61 20.14
N LEU A 13 0.83 4.28 18.84
CA LEU A 13 0.26 5.14 17.81
C LEU A 13 -1.20 5.45 18.11
N CYS A 14 -1.52 6.73 18.25
CA CYS A 14 -2.87 7.25 18.42
C CYS A 14 -3.22 8.24 17.31
N LYS A 15 -4.47 8.19 16.86
CA LYS A 15 -5.04 9.20 15.97
C LYS A 15 -6.43 9.58 16.39
N SER A 16 -6.66 10.89 16.52
CA SER A 16 -7.95 11.44 16.88
C SER A 16 -8.28 12.65 16.00
N PHE A 17 -9.55 12.84 15.73
CA PHE A 17 -10.06 14.00 15.01
C PHE A 17 -10.95 14.84 15.92
N ALA A 18 -10.75 16.16 15.91
CA ALA A 18 -11.63 17.10 16.59
C ALA A 18 -12.90 17.32 15.75
N HIS A 19 -14.07 17.22 16.36
CA HIS A 19 -15.35 17.45 15.70
C HIS A 19 -16.35 18.11 16.66
N ASN A 20 -16.90 19.27 16.28
CA ASN A 20 -17.98 19.97 16.99
C ASN A 20 -17.86 20.02 18.53
N GLY A 21 -16.65 20.33 19.05
CA GLY A 21 -16.39 20.41 20.49
C GLY A 21 -16.12 19.08 21.20
N GLY A 22 -16.09 17.95 20.45
CA GLY A 22 -15.68 16.63 20.91
C GLY A 22 -14.42 16.15 20.19
N GLN A 23 -13.93 14.99 20.61
CA GLN A 23 -12.81 14.29 19.98
C GLN A 23 -13.22 12.83 19.70
N THR A 24 -13.03 12.40 18.46
CA THR A 24 -13.23 11.01 18.05
C THR A 24 -11.88 10.33 17.94
N HIS A 25 -11.66 9.30 18.76
CA HIS A 25 -10.46 8.46 18.70
C HIS A 25 -10.63 7.39 17.62
N ILE A 26 -9.74 7.38 16.63
CA ILE A 26 -9.76 6.40 15.54
C ILE A 26 -8.70 5.32 15.74
N LEU A 27 -7.51 5.68 16.24
CA LEU A 27 -6.45 4.74 16.61
C LEU A 27 -6.10 4.93 18.07
N SER A 28 -5.93 3.83 18.81
CA SER A 28 -5.78 3.83 20.25
C SER A 28 -4.61 2.96 20.71
N GLY A 29 -3.40 3.54 20.74
CA GLY A 29 -2.21 2.88 21.28
C GLY A 29 -1.74 1.70 20.45
N VAL A 30 -1.65 1.86 19.12
CA VAL A 30 -1.28 0.76 18.20
C VAL A 30 0.23 0.58 18.17
N ASP A 31 0.66 -0.66 18.46
CA ASP A 31 2.01 -1.14 18.25
C ASP A 31 2.00 -2.13 17.08
N LEU A 32 2.83 -1.88 16.07
CA LEU A 32 3.00 -2.77 14.93
C LEU A 32 4.40 -2.66 14.34
N GLU A 33 4.80 -3.67 13.59
CA GLU A 33 6.04 -3.69 12.81
C GLU A 33 5.72 -4.09 11.37
N ILE A 34 6.37 -3.45 10.42
CA ILE A 34 6.36 -3.81 8.99
C ILE A 34 7.78 -4.24 8.63
N TYR A 35 7.90 -5.40 8.00
CA TYR A 35 9.19 -6.00 7.68
C TYR A 35 9.56 -5.81 6.22
N GLU A 36 10.87 -5.71 5.96
CA GLU A 36 11.42 -5.63 4.59
C GLU A 36 11.07 -6.91 3.82
N GLY A 37 10.58 -6.73 2.58
CA GLY A 37 10.18 -7.82 1.70
C GLY A 37 8.86 -8.51 2.04
N ASP A 38 8.18 -8.14 3.14
CA ASP A 38 6.88 -8.72 3.48
C ASP A 38 5.73 -8.06 2.69
N PHE A 39 4.74 -8.87 2.36
CA PHE A 39 3.41 -8.41 1.96
C PHE A 39 2.48 -8.50 3.18
N THR A 40 2.29 -7.38 3.85
CA THR A 40 1.41 -7.25 5.02
C THR A 40 0.05 -6.71 4.59
N VAL A 41 -1.03 -7.36 5.01
CA VAL A 41 -2.41 -6.90 4.80
C VAL A 41 -3.03 -6.57 6.15
N ILE A 42 -3.64 -5.38 6.27
CA ILE A 42 -4.47 -4.99 7.41
C ILE A 42 -5.93 -5.14 6.99
N MET A 43 -6.65 -6.00 7.71
CA MET A 43 -8.10 -6.23 7.54
C MET A 43 -8.88 -5.68 8.73
N GLY A 44 -10.16 -5.48 8.54
CA GLY A 44 -11.08 -5.00 9.57
C GLY A 44 -12.35 -4.42 8.94
N ALA A 45 -13.41 -4.28 9.72
CA ALA A 45 -14.69 -3.75 9.27
C ALA A 45 -14.56 -2.31 8.71
N SER A 46 -15.56 -1.85 7.97
CA SER A 46 -15.62 -0.45 7.54
C SER A 46 -15.63 0.47 8.78
N GLY A 47 -14.84 1.53 8.76
CA GLY A 47 -14.72 2.44 9.89
C GLY A 47 -13.78 2.00 11.02
N SER A 48 -13.14 0.82 10.95
CA SER A 48 -12.23 0.32 12.00
C SER A 48 -10.90 1.09 12.13
N GLY A 49 -10.61 2.01 11.19
CA GLY A 49 -9.39 2.83 11.21
C GLY A 49 -8.29 2.42 10.22
N LYS A 50 -8.53 1.48 9.29
CA LYS A 50 -7.53 0.96 8.33
C LYS A 50 -6.82 2.05 7.52
N SER A 51 -7.57 2.87 6.76
CA SER A 51 -6.99 3.94 5.94
C SER A 51 -6.35 5.03 6.82
N THR A 52 -6.94 5.32 7.98
CA THR A 52 -6.35 6.24 8.97
C THR A 52 -4.99 5.73 9.46
N MET A 53 -4.87 4.42 9.70
CA MET A 53 -3.59 3.80 10.06
C MET A 53 -2.58 3.92 8.93
N LEU A 54 -2.96 3.55 7.69
CA LEU A 54 -2.09 3.66 6.53
C LEU A 54 -1.58 5.10 6.34
N TYR A 55 -2.45 6.10 6.48
CA TYR A 55 -2.06 7.52 6.33
C TYR A 55 -1.19 8.00 7.48
N ALA A 56 -1.41 7.53 8.71
CA ALA A 56 -0.54 7.86 9.84
C ALA A 56 0.86 7.23 9.68
N LEU A 57 0.95 5.98 9.22
CA LEU A 57 2.21 5.27 8.96
C LEU A 57 3.03 5.90 7.85
N SER A 58 2.38 6.43 6.82
CA SER A 58 3.02 7.03 5.65
C SER A 58 3.32 8.54 5.79
N GLY A 59 2.91 9.14 6.90
CA GLY A 59 3.02 10.58 7.11
C GLY A 59 2.15 11.43 6.18
N MET A 60 1.12 10.83 5.55
CA MET A 60 0.08 11.60 4.84
C MET A 60 -0.83 12.34 5.80
N ASP A 61 -1.08 11.74 6.96
CA ASP A 61 -1.77 12.39 8.08
C ASP A 61 -0.94 12.19 9.35
N ARG A 62 -0.85 13.21 10.20
CA ARG A 62 0.00 13.15 11.39
C ARG A 62 -0.68 12.39 12.52
N ALA A 63 0.08 11.52 13.18
CA ALA A 63 -0.34 10.92 14.43
C ALA A 63 -0.66 12.01 15.49
N THR A 64 -1.67 11.76 16.32
CA THR A 64 -2.00 12.65 17.44
C THR A 64 -1.06 12.40 18.63
N ALA A 65 -0.66 11.14 18.84
CA ALA A 65 0.32 10.74 19.86
C ALA A 65 1.00 9.42 19.46
N GLY A 66 2.05 9.05 20.18
CA GLY A 66 2.87 7.87 19.89
C GLY A 66 4.01 8.19 18.94
N GLN A 67 4.64 7.13 18.42
CA GLN A 67 5.78 7.21 17.51
C GLN A 67 5.51 6.37 16.26
N VAL A 68 6.00 6.84 15.12
CA VAL A 68 6.04 6.08 13.86
C VAL A 68 7.46 6.17 13.34
N MET A 69 8.21 5.08 13.46
CA MET A 69 9.63 5.05 13.11
C MET A 69 9.86 4.38 11.78
N TYR A 70 10.55 5.08 10.88
CA TYR A 70 11.11 4.55 9.64
C TYR A 70 12.63 4.71 9.69
N GLY A 71 13.34 3.60 9.90
CA GLY A 71 14.73 3.66 10.28
C GLY A 71 14.93 4.50 11.55
N GLU A 72 15.71 5.58 11.47
CA GLU A 72 15.96 6.51 12.58
C GLU A 72 14.99 7.71 12.60
N LEU A 73 14.13 7.86 11.59
CA LEU A 73 13.23 9.00 11.47
C LEU A 73 11.89 8.72 12.15
N ASP A 74 11.52 9.57 13.11
CA ASP A 74 10.15 9.61 13.66
C ASP A 74 9.23 10.41 12.72
N ILE A 75 8.44 9.70 11.89
CA ILE A 75 7.48 10.28 10.93
C ILE A 75 6.49 11.21 11.62
N ALA A 76 6.06 10.87 12.86
CA ALA A 76 5.10 11.69 13.59
C ALA A 76 5.63 13.10 13.91
N LYS A 77 6.96 13.25 14.02
CA LYS A 77 7.65 14.51 14.34
C LYS A 77 8.39 15.12 13.15
N ALA A 78 8.45 14.42 12.02
CA ALA A 78 9.19 14.84 10.85
C ALA A 78 8.66 16.18 10.29
N SER A 79 9.58 16.99 9.79
CA SER A 79 9.24 18.22 9.05
C SER A 79 8.55 17.85 7.72
N GLU A 80 7.78 18.79 7.16
CA GLU A 80 7.12 18.54 5.86
C GLU A 80 8.13 18.27 4.74
N LYS A 81 9.33 18.87 4.81
CA LYS A 81 10.43 18.58 3.88
C LYS A 81 10.86 17.12 3.96
N GLN A 82 11.09 16.59 5.16
CA GLN A 82 11.47 15.18 5.37
C GLN A 82 10.37 14.22 4.91
N LEU A 83 9.09 14.54 5.21
CA LEU A 83 7.96 13.74 4.73
C LEU A 83 7.84 13.77 3.20
N CYS A 84 8.11 14.92 2.58
CA CYS A 84 8.14 15.04 1.12
C CYS A 84 9.25 14.16 0.52
N GLU A 85 10.44 14.17 1.09
CA GLU A 85 11.57 13.33 0.67
C GLU A 85 11.25 11.83 0.80
N LEU A 86 10.62 11.40 1.91
CA LEU A 86 10.16 10.02 2.08
C LEU A 86 9.13 9.61 1.01
N ARG A 87 8.07 10.41 0.85
CA ARG A 87 7.00 10.15 -0.13
C ARG A 87 7.49 10.17 -1.57
N HIS A 88 8.59 10.86 -1.82
CA HIS A 88 9.16 10.96 -3.16
C HIS A 88 10.09 9.78 -3.50
N GLY A 89 10.90 9.31 -2.55
CA GLY A 89 11.95 8.33 -2.80
C GLY A 89 11.73 6.96 -2.15
N GLU A 90 11.21 6.93 -0.93
CA GLU A 90 11.16 5.71 -0.11
C GLU A 90 9.76 5.06 -0.08
N PHE A 91 8.69 5.84 -0.34
CA PHE A 91 7.32 5.40 -0.26
C PHE A 91 6.59 5.50 -1.60
N GLY A 92 5.88 4.44 -1.99
CA GLY A 92 4.96 4.45 -3.12
C GLY A 92 3.52 4.37 -2.63
N PHE A 93 2.57 4.90 -3.42
CA PHE A 93 1.16 4.97 -3.02
C PHE A 93 0.22 4.51 -4.12
N ILE A 94 -0.66 3.58 -3.77
CA ILE A 94 -1.75 3.10 -4.60
C ILE A 94 -3.06 3.37 -3.84
N PHE A 95 -3.99 4.07 -4.48
CA PHE A 95 -5.29 4.44 -3.91
C PHE A 95 -6.44 3.71 -4.62
N GLN A 96 -7.56 3.59 -3.95
CA GLN A 96 -8.79 3.05 -4.51
C GLN A 96 -9.27 3.85 -5.73
N GLU A 97 -9.21 5.18 -5.67
CA GLU A 97 -9.62 6.09 -6.76
C GLU A 97 -8.49 6.42 -7.76
N MET A 98 -7.40 5.66 -7.78
CA MET A 98 -6.23 5.79 -8.66
C MET A 98 -5.58 7.19 -8.71
N HIS A 99 -6.34 8.28 -8.62
CA HIS A 99 -5.90 9.68 -8.66
C HIS A 99 -4.94 9.97 -9.83
N LEU A 100 -5.28 9.49 -11.03
CA LEU A 100 -4.55 9.85 -12.24
C LEU A 100 -4.92 11.28 -12.65
N VAL A 101 -3.92 12.03 -13.11
CA VAL A 101 -4.12 13.38 -13.63
C VAL A 101 -4.81 13.25 -14.98
N SER A 102 -6.03 13.79 -15.10
CA SER A 102 -6.96 13.54 -16.21
C SER A 102 -6.50 14.11 -17.56
N ASN A 103 -5.68 15.15 -17.55
CA ASN A 103 -5.12 15.83 -18.73
C ASN A 103 -3.69 15.39 -19.07
N LEU A 104 -3.20 14.33 -18.46
CA LEU A 104 -1.94 13.66 -18.78
C LEU A 104 -2.22 12.27 -19.33
N SER A 105 -1.42 11.82 -20.30
CA SER A 105 -1.42 10.45 -20.80
C SER A 105 -1.03 9.46 -19.68
N LEU A 106 -1.25 8.15 -19.90
CA LEU A 106 -0.80 7.13 -18.95
C LEU A 106 0.72 7.20 -18.74
N ARG A 107 1.50 7.39 -19.82
CA ARG A 107 2.95 7.54 -19.74
C ARG A 107 3.34 8.75 -18.87
N GLU A 108 2.74 9.92 -19.12
CA GLU A 108 3.04 11.12 -18.34
C GLU A 108 2.65 10.96 -16.86
N ASN A 109 1.52 10.33 -16.57
CA ASN A 109 1.15 9.99 -15.19
C ASN A 109 2.21 9.16 -14.45
N ILE A 110 2.90 8.26 -15.17
CA ILE A 110 3.96 7.43 -14.62
C ILE A 110 5.27 8.21 -14.49
N THR A 111 5.63 9.02 -15.50
CA THR A 111 6.95 9.67 -15.58
C THR A 111 7.07 10.91 -14.70
N VAL A 112 5.99 11.67 -14.48
CA VAL A 112 6.02 12.91 -13.69
C VAL A 112 6.68 12.74 -12.32
N PRO A 113 6.32 11.76 -11.47
CA PRO A 113 7.03 11.56 -10.20
C PRO A 113 8.51 11.19 -10.39
N GLY A 114 8.83 10.46 -11.46
CA GLY A 114 10.20 10.11 -11.79
C GLY A 114 11.08 11.33 -12.12
N TYR A 115 10.56 12.27 -12.92
CA TYR A 115 11.27 13.50 -13.28
C TYR A 115 11.48 14.46 -12.10
N LEU A 116 10.68 14.34 -11.05
CA LEU A 116 10.93 15.10 -9.82
C LEU A 116 12.10 14.53 -9.00
N ASN A 117 12.54 13.30 -9.30
CA ASN A 117 13.67 12.67 -8.62
C ASN A 117 14.99 13.20 -9.16
N LYS A 118 15.64 14.07 -8.37
CA LYS A 118 16.89 14.73 -8.73
C LYS A 118 18.06 13.77 -8.94
N ASN A 119 17.94 12.52 -8.49
CA ASN A 119 18.98 11.49 -8.63
C ASN A 119 18.86 10.69 -9.92
N LYS A 120 17.84 10.95 -10.75
CA LYS A 120 17.59 10.25 -12.02
C LYS A 120 17.66 11.25 -13.19
N THR A 121 18.25 10.83 -14.30
CA THR A 121 18.18 11.57 -15.56
C THR A 121 16.83 11.31 -16.26
N GLY A 122 16.42 12.22 -17.13
CA GLY A 122 15.17 12.03 -17.91
C GLY A 122 15.17 10.71 -18.70
N SER A 123 16.31 10.35 -19.33
CA SER A 123 16.42 9.08 -20.07
C SER A 123 16.29 7.83 -19.18
N GLN A 124 16.76 7.89 -17.93
CA GLN A 124 16.57 6.79 -16.96
C GLN A 124 15.10 6.67 -16.55
N VAL A 125 14.41 7.80 -16.35
CA VAL A 125 12.98 7.80 -16.04
C VAL A 125 12.17 7.23 -17.21
N ASP A 126 12.47 7.64 -18.43
CA ASP A 126 11.79 7.16 -19.64
C ASP A 126 11.98 5.65 -19.84
N ALA A 127 13.22 5.17 -19.74
CA ALA A 127 13.52 3.75 -19.85
C ALA A 127 12.79 2.93 -18.77
N ARG A 128 12.77 3.43 -17.52
CA ARG A 128 12.07 2.79 -16.42
C ARG A 128 10.55 2.78 -16.63
N ALA A 129 9.99 3.87 -17.15
CA ALA A 129 8.57 3.92 -17.49
C ALA A 129 8.20 2.89 -18.57
N ASP A 130 9.03 2.73 -19.61
CA ASP A 130 8.81 1.72 -20.65
C ASP A 130 8.84 0.30 -20.11
N GLU A 131 9.76 -0.02 -19.21
CA GLU A 131 9.81 -1.31 -18.51
C GLU A 131 8.55 -1.54 -17.68
N LEU A 132 8.13 -0.54 -16.90
CA LEU A 132 6.96 -0.65 -16.04
C LEU A 132 5.67 -0.78 -16.85
N MET A 133 5.52 -0.02 -17.93
CA MET A 133 4.36 -0.12 -18.82
C MET A 133 4.23 -1.51 -19.45
N LYS A 134 5.34 -2.11 -19.88
CA LYS A 134 5.38 -3.50 -20.36
C LYS A 134 5.01 -4.48 -19.24
N LEU A 135 5.59 -4.34 -18.05
CA LEU A 135 5.27 -5.20 -16.89
C LEU A 135 3.77 -5.12 -16.53
N MET A 136 3.18 -3.94 -16.63
CA MET A 136 1.75 -3.69 -16.36
C MET A 136 0.83 -4.05 -17.55
N GLY A 137 1.38 -4.38 -18.72
CA GLY A 137 0.60 -4.67 -19.93
C GLY A 137 -0.23 -3.49 -20.44
N ILE A 138 0.33 -2.27 -20.36
CA ILE A 138 -0.29 -1.02 -20.81
C ILE A 138 0.59 -0.21 -21.78
N ASP A 139 1.66 -0.80 -22.27
CA ASP A 139 2.58 -0.17 -23.22
C ASP A 139 1.89 0.19 -24.56
N GLY A 140 0.96 -0.66 -25.03
CA GLY A 140 0.17 -0.39 -26.23
C GLY A 140 -0.78 0.81 -26.14
N ILE A 141 -1.04 1.32 -24.93
CA ILE A 141 -1.94 2.45 -24.67
C ILE A 141 -1.24 3.62 -23.96
N ALA A 142 0.09 3.70 -24.07
CA ALA A 142 0.93 4.69 -23.38
C ALA A 142 0.45 6.14 -23.53
N ASN A 143 -0.03 6.48 -24.71
CA ASN A 143 -0.48 7.84 -25.06
C ASN A 143 -1.98 8.09 -24.79
N HIS A 144 -2.74 7.10 -24.29
CA HIS A 144 -4.14 7.29 -23.94
C HIS A 144 -4.28 8.16 -22.69
N MET A 145 -5.32 8.98 -22.68
CA MET A 145 -5.75 9.71 -21.49
C MET A 145 -6.52 8.78 -20.55
N PRO A 146 -6.57 9.03 -19.23
CA PRO A 146 -7.33 8.21 -18.29
C PRO A 146 -8.82 8.02 -18.66
N SER A 147 -9.44 9.01 -19.32
CA SER A 147 -10.82 8.91 -19.80
C SER A 147 -11.05 7.85 -20.89
N GLN A 148 -9.99 7.44 -21.57
CA GLN A 148 -10.01 6.45 -22.66
C GLN A 148 -9.70 5.03 -22.17
N CYS A 149 -9.43 4.87 -20.86
CA CYS A 149 -8.94 3.62 -20.27
C CYS A 149 -9.97 2.97 -19.34
N SER A 150 -9.97 1.66 -19.31
CA SER A 150 -10.73 0.86 -18.33
C SER A 150 -10.23 1.07 -16.90
N GLY A 151 -11.03 0.71 -15.90
CA GLY A 151 -10.63 0.78 -14.49
C GLY A 151 -9.36 -0.04 -14.18
N GLY A 152 -9.23 -1.23 -14.78
CA GLY A 152 -8.04 -2.07 -14.60
C GLY A 152 -6.77 -1.46 -15.20
N GLU A 153 -6.86 -0.88 -16.40
CA GLU A 153 -5.72 -0.18 -17.04
C GLU A 153 -5.28 1.04 -16.23
N LYS A 154 -6.24 1.83 -15.74
CA LYS A 154 -5.96 2.96 -14.83
C LYS A 154 -5.28 2.50 -13.54
N GLN A 155 -5.73 1.41 -12.94
CA GLN A 155 -5.13 0.89 -11.72
C GLN A 155 -3.70 0.38 -11.99
N ARG A 156 -3.45 -0.33 -13.09
CA ARG A 156 -2.11 -0.76 -13.48
C ARG A 156 -1.18 0.43 -13.75
N CYS A 157 -1.69 1.51 -14.34
CA CYS A 157 -0.96 2.78 -14.46
C CYS A 157 -0.63 3.40 -13.09
N ALA A 158 -1.58 3.42 -12.15
CA ALA A 158 -1.36 3.92 -10.80
C ALA A 158 -0.30 3.10 -10.04
N ILE A 159 -0.27 1.78 -10.24
CA ILE A 159 0.78 0.91 -9.68
C ILE A 159 2.14 1.26 -10.30
N ALA A 160 2.24 1.36 -11.63
CA ALA A 160 3.47 1.76 -12.31
C ALA A 160 4.00 3.10 -11.82
N ARG A 161 3.10 4.09 -11.68
CA ARG A 161 3.41 5.41 -11.11
C ARG A 161 3.96 5.30 -9.68
N ALA A 162 3.36 4.46 -8.86
CA ALA A 162 3.75 4.29 -7.46
C ALA A 162 5.17 3.71 -7.30
N ILE A 163 5.62 2.91 -8.27
CA ILE A 163 6.94 2.22 -8.22
C ILE A 163 8.00 2.79 -9.16
N ILE A 164 7.75 3.91 -9.83
CA ILE A 164 8.72 4.54 -10.77
C ILE A 164 10.03 4.92 -10.07
N ASN A 165 9.94 5.31 -8.82
CA ASN A 165 11.10 5.69 -8.00
C ASN A 165 11.70 4.56 -7.17
N GLU A 166 11.24 3.30 -7.37
CA GLU A 166 11.75 2.10 -6.67
C GLU A 166 11.65 2.22 -5.13
N PRO A 167 10.43 2.51 -4.61
CA PRO A 167 10.23 2.73 -3.19
C PRO A 167 10.55 1.49 -2.36
N LYS A 168 10.99 1.69 -1.11
CA LYS A 168 11.21 0.58 -0.16
C LYS A 168 9.91 0.00 0.36
N LEU A 169 8.87 0.84 0.51
CA LEU A 169 7.56 0.43 1.00
C LEU A 169 6.45 0.97 0.10
N LEU A 170 5.60 0.06 -0.36
CA LEU A 170 4.42 0.37 -1.14
C LEU A 170 3.19 0.34 -0.23
N PHE A 171 2.53 1.48 -0.06
CA PHE A 171 1.26 1.62 0.63
C PHE A 171 0.11 1.47 -0.36
N ALA A 172 -0.86 0.62 -0.05
CA ALA A 172 -2.02 0.37 -0.90
C ALA A 172 -3.32 0.48 -0.10
N ASP A 173 -4.12 1.50 -0.41
CA ASP A 173 -5.42 1.74 0.22
C ASP A 173 -6.53 1.22 -0.70
N GLU A 174 -7.13 0.06 -0.34
CA GLU A 174 -8.21 -0.60 -1.09
C GLU A 174 -7.94 -0.68 -2.62
N PRO A 175 -6.77 -1.16 -3.08
CA PRO A 175 -6.33 -1.02 -4.48
C PRO A 175 -7.22 -1.75 -5.49
N THR A 176 -8.12 -2.59 -5.03
CA THR A 176 -9.05 -3.38 -5.86
C THR A 176 -10.52 -3.02 -5.65
N GLY A 177 -10.82 -2.09 -4.73
CA GLY A 177 -12.20 -1.80 -4.31
C GLY A 177 -13.12 -1.26 -5.41
N ALA A 178 -12.56 -0.62 -6.45
CA ALA A 178 -13.33 -0.08 -7.59
C ALA A 178 -13.29 -1.01 -8.83
N LEU A 179 -12.74 -2.24 -8.72
CA LEU A 179 -12.48 -3.12 -9.85
C LEU A 179 -13.48 -4.29 -9.90
N ASN A 180 -13.77 -4.76 -11.12
CA ASN A 180 -14.46 -6.02 -11.31
C ASN A 180 -13.55 -7.22 -10.93
N ARG A 181 -14.13 -8.42 -10.79
CA ARG A 181 -13.44 -9.63 -10.33
C ARG A 181 -12.18 -9.96 -11.16
N ARG A 182 -12.25 -9.83 -12.48
CA ARG A 182 -11.10 -10.12 -13.37
C ARG A 182 -9.95 -9.16 -13.13
N ASN A 183 -10.22 -7.86 -13.17
CA ASN A 183 -9.21 -6.83 -12.94
C ASN A 183 -8.64 -6.90 -11.52
N THR A 184 -9.45 -7.28 -10.52
CA THR A 184 -8.98 -7.55 -9.15
C THR A 184 -7.91 -8.63 -9.14
N THR A 185 -8.17 -9.78 -9.81
CA THR A 185 -7.19 -10.87 -9.87
C THR A 185 -5.91 -10.42 -10.56
N GLU A 186 -6.00 -9.73 -11.70
CA GLU A 186 -4.84 -9.21 -12.43
C GLU A 186 -3.99 -8.25 -11.55
N VAL A 187 -4.64 -7.34 -10.81
CA VAL A 187 -3.95 -6.42 -9.89
C VAL A 187 -3.28 -7.15 -8.72
N LEU A 188 -3.98 -8.13 -8.12
CA LEU A 188 -3.40 -8.93 -7.03
C LEU A 188 -2.23 -9.81 -7.52
N ASP A 189 -2.29 -10.32 -8.74
CA ASP A 189 -1.17 -11.06 -9.36
C ASP A 189 0.05 -10.16 -9.55
N LEU A 190 -0.14 -8.93 -10.04
CA LEU A 190 0.92 -7.94 -10.13
C LEU A 190 1.53 -7.58 -8.78
N MET A 191 0.70 -7.35 -7.75
CA MET A 191 1.18 -7.06 -6.39
C MET A 191 1.99 -8.24 -5.83
N THR A 192 1.53 -9.48 -6.07
CA THR A 192 2.23 -10.70 -5.69
C THR A 192 3.59 -10.80 -6.38
N GLU A 193 3.63 -10.51 -7.68
CA GLU A 193 4.89 -10.54 -8.46
C GLU A 193 5.87 -9.46 -7.99
N LEU A 194 5.39 -8.25 -7.70
CA LEU A 194 6.22 -7.19 -7.11
C LEU A 194 6.80 -7.62 -5.76
N ASN A 195 5.99 -8.25 -4.90
CA ASN A 195 6.47 -8.75 -3.61
C ASN A 195 7.50 -9.87 -3.77
N ARG A 196 7.31 -10.81 -4.71
CA ARG A 196 8.30 -11.85 -5.02
C ARG A 196 9.65 -11.29 -5.49
N ARG A 197 9.64 -10.10 -6.10
CA ARG A 197 10.86 -9.35 -6.48
C ARG A 197 11.45 -8.55 -5.33
N GLY A 198 10.93 -8.69 -4.11
CA GLY A 198 11.46 -8.07 -2.91
C GLY A 198 10.77 -6.77 -2.51
N GLN A 199 9.71 -6.34 -3.19
CA GLN A 199 8.95 -5.14 -2.82
C GLN A 199 8.20 -5.37 -1.52
N SER A 200 8.48 -4.55 -0.49
CA SER A 200 7.68 -4.53 0.74
C SER A 200 6.33 -3.86 0.46
N ILE A 201 5.23 -4.47 0.90
CA ILE A 201 3.88 -3.98 0.65
C ILE A 201 3.08 -3.93 1.94
N LEU A 202 2.47 -2.79 2.23
CA LEU A 202 1.43 -2.65 3.24
C LEU A 202 0.12 -2.30 2.54
N MET A 203 -0.83 -3.22 2.57
CA MET A 203 -2.15 -3.04 1.99
C MET A 203 -3.21 -3.00 3.08
N VAL A 204 -4.15 -2.07 2.98
CA VAL A 204 -5.39 -2.12 3.76
C VAL A 204 -6.55 -2.50 2.85
N THR A 205 -7.38 -3.44 3.28
CA THR A 205 -8.51 -3.91 2.49
C THR A 205 -9.51 -4.69 3.34
N HIS A 206 -10.72 -4.84 2.82
CA HIS A 206 -11.72 -5.79 3.31
C HIS A 206 -11.84 -7.04 2.40
N ASP A 207 -11.04 -7.15 1.34
CA ASP A 207 -11.08 -8.26 0.39
C ASP A 207 -10.22 -9.44 0.86
N SER A 208 -10.84 -10.57 1.23
CA SER A 208 -10.15 -11.79 1.66
C SER A 208 -9.21 -12.36 0.58
N ARG A 209 -9.49 -12.11 -0.72
CA ARG A 209 -8.61 -12.54 -1.83
C ARG A 209 -7.23 -11.88 -1.75
N ALA A 210 -7.16 -10.61 -1.30
CA ALA A 210 -5.89 -9.94 -1.05
C ALA A 210 -5.18 -10.55 0.16
N ALA A 211 -5.92 -10.86 1.23
CA ALA A 211 -5.39 -11.48 2.43
C ALA A 211 -4.73 -12.85 2.15
N VAL A 212 -5.31 -13.65 1.26
CA VAL A 212 -4.73 -14.93 0.83
C VAL A 212 -3.36 -14.77 0.18
N ARG A 213 -3.06 -13.62 -0.43
CA ARG A 213 -1.76 -13.32 -1.08
C ARG A 213 -0.68 -12.85 -0.10
N ALA A 214 -1.08 -12.40 1.10
CA ALA A 214 -0.19 -11.77 2.08
C ALA A 214 0.75 -12.78 2.76
N ASN A 215 1.93 -12.33 3.20
CA ASN A 215 2.78 -13.08 4.12
C ASN A 215 2.28 -12.95 5.57
N ARG A 216 1.59 -11.85 5.86
CA ARG A 216 1.09 -11.52 7.19
C ARG A 216 -0.22 -10.76 7.11
N ILE A 217 -1.16 -11.13 7.98
CA ILE A 217 -2.45 -10.45 8.09
C ILE A 217 -2.57 -9.89 9.51
N LEU A 218 -2.91 -8.61 9.61
CA LEU A 218 -3.25 -7.94 10.85
C LEU A 218 -4.76 -7.62 10.83
N TYR A 219 -5.44 -7.84 11.95
CA TYR A 219 -6.86 -7.50 12.07
C TYR A 219 -7.03 -6.32 13.00
N ILE A 220 -7.68 -5.26 12.50
CA ILE A 220 -7.98 -4.05 13.26
C ILE A 220 -9.47 -3.97 13.58
N GLU A 221 -9.79 -3.74 14.85
CA GLU A 221 -11.11 -3.46 15.36
C GLU A 221 -11.04 -2.29 16.36
N ASP A 222 -11.94 -1.34 16.26
CA ASP A 222 -12.03 -0.16 17.14
C ASP A 222 -10.68 0.54 17.35
N GLY A 223 -9.91 0.68 16.27
CA GLY A 223 -8.62 1.37 16.28
C GLY A 223 -7.48 0.62 16.96
N LYS A 224 -7.60 -0.68 17.20
CA LYS A 224 -6.57 -1.53 17.80
C LYS A 224 -6.29 -2.75 16.94
N ILE A 225 -5.04 -3.20 16.90
CA ILE A 225 -4.70 -4.50 16.31
C ILE A 225 -5.07 -5.58 17.34
N ILE A 226 -6.03 -6.43 16.97
CA ILE A 226 -6.52 -7.51 17.85
C ILE A 226 -6.16 -8.90 17.35
N GLY A 227 -5.60 -9.01 16.15
CA GLY A 227 -5.19 -10.28 15.57
C GLY A 227 -3.97 -10.15 14.67
N ASN A 228 -3.14 -11.21 14.64
CA ASN A 228 -2.02 -11.38 13.73
C ASN A 228 -2.02 -12.83 13.22
N LEU A 229 -1.91 -13.01 11.91
CA LEU A 229 -1.76 -14.30 11.25
C LEU A 229 -0.56 -14.25 10.31
N ASP A 230 0.48 -15.02 10.61
CA ASP A 230 1.61 -15.22 9.71
C ASP A 230 1.32 -16.41 8.79
N LEU A 231 1.60 -16.24 7.51
CA LEU A 231 1.37 -17.21 6.46
C LEU A 231 2.69 -17.55 5.76
N GLN A 232 2.80 -18.80 5.30
CA GLN A 232 3.91 -19.20 4.42
C GLN A 232 3.85 -18.40 3.11
N PRO A 233 4.93 -18.26 2.34
CA PRO A 233 4.90 -17.58 1.05
C PRO A 233 3.77 -18.08 0.13
N TYR A 234 3.18 -17.15 -0.62
CA TYR A 234 2.13 -17.49 -1.58
C TYR A 234 2.74 -18.06 -2.86
N GLU A 235 2.36 -19.30 -3.20
CA GLU A 235 2.89 -20.04 -4.37
C GLU A 235 1.83 -20.30 -5.45
N GLY A 236 0.61 -19.82 -5.29
CA GLY A 236 -0.51 -20.14 -6.19
C GLY A 236 -1.05 -21.57 -5.99
N SER A 237 -0.17 -22.58 -5.96
CA SER A 237 -0.52 -23.99 -5.68
C SER A 237 -1.16 -24.18 -4.30
N ASN A 238 -0.83 -23.33 -3.36
CA ASN A 238 -1.33 -23.38 -1.97
C ASN A 238 -2.56 -22.46 -1.71
N GLU A 239 -3.14 -21.85 -2.75
CA GLU A 239 -4.23 -20.86 -2.63
C GLU A 239 -5.42 -21.41 -1.85
N LYS A 240 -5.91 -22.61 -2.18
CA LYS A 240 -7.09 -23.21 -1.50
C LYS A 240 -6.86 -23.45 0.00
N SER A 241 -5.71 -23.98 0.36
CA SER A 241 -5.37 -24.23 1.78
C SER A 241 -5.21 -22.94 2.55
N ARG A 242 -4.62 -21.91 1.93
CA ARG A 242 -4.49 -20.57 2.51
C ARG A 242 -5.85 -19.89 2.66
N GLN A 243 -6.73 -20.00 1.65
CA GLN A 243 -8.09 -19.49 1.74
C GLN A 243 -8.82 -20.09 2.95
N THR A 244 -8.76 -21.42 3.13
CA THR A 244 -9.38 -22.10 4.29
C THR A 244 -8.79 -21.58 5.61
N GLN A 245 -7.47 -21.40 5.69
CA GLN A 245 -6.79 -20.90 6.88
C GLN A 245 -7.21 -19.46 7.19
N VAL A 246 -7.23 -18.59 6.18
CA VAL A 246 -7.63 -17.17 6.30
C VAL A 246 -9.09 -17.06 6.71
N ASP A 247 -9.99 -17.79 6.05
CA ASP A 247 -11.44 -17.75 6.35
C ASP A 247 -11.73 -18.25 7.77
N SER A 248 -11.08 -19.34 8.19
CA SER A 248 -11.20 -19.86 9.56
C SER A 248 -10.71 -18.84 10.60
N TRP A 249 -9.57 -18.20 10.33
CA TRP A 249 -9.02 -17.19 11.22
C TRP A 249 -9.88 -15.93 11.27
N LEU A 250 -10.35 -15.42 10.13
CA LEU A 250 -11.26 -14.27 10.07
C LEU A 250 -12.57 -14.55 10.82
N SER A 251 -13.13 -15.76 10.65
CA SER A 251 -14.33 -16.16 11.40
C SER A 251 -14.09 -16.15 12.92
N SER A 252 -12.88 -16.48 13.40
CA SER A 252 -12.54 -16.37 14.82
C SER A 252 -12.44 -14.92 15.31
N MET A 253 -12.20 -13.97 14.40
CA MET A 253 -12.22 -12.51 14.66
C MET A 253 -13.63 -11.91 14.55
N LYS A 254 -14.66 -12.74 14.34
CA LYS A 254 -16.07 -12.30 14.11
C LYS A 254 -16.24 -11.44 12.84
N TRP A 255 -15.39 -11.68 11.84
CA TRP A 255 -15.46 -11.06 10.52
C TRP A 255 -16.69 -11.54 9.74
#